data_dae59268e8d36f33768cd09a0a80be88
#
_entry.id   dae59268e8d36f33768cd09a0a80be88
#
_cell.length_a   1.000
_cell.length_b   1.000
_cell.length_c   1.000
_cell.angle_alpha   90.00
_cell.angle_beta   90.00
_cell.angle_gamma   90.00
#
_symmetry.space_group_name_H-M   'P 1'
#
loop_
_entity.id
_entity.type
_entity.pdbx_description
1 polymer ?
#
loop_
_entity_poly.entity_id
_entity_poly.type
_entity_poly.pdbx_seq_one_letter_code
_entity_poly.pdbx_strand_id
1 'polypeptide(L)'
;MLTGLRPAQKRFVRYDARIDKDAPGVTTLPHLLKDNGYLTLSFGKIIHARGDTDDAWSVPPWDAKYASENKTSYMNYNKKENIEIFLRSCKEEKICSPAGGGRGPRYEWADVPDTAYNDGKTAVAAITALEELSEAKMPFYMAVGFVKPHLPFNAPTKYWDLYDRDKIEMSPMPDKPRDAPDQAWHKSGELREWYSGDGIPDTATRWIDNVPSDTSRILRHGYYASTSYADAQMGKVLDAIDRLGLSDNTVVIFTGDHGFSLGDHTMWNKHSLFTLTTQSPLIIRKPGGEAGKNVEGVVEYLDIYPTVTDLAGLSGPKHLEGESLAKTLDNVSAQTKSAIFTRYHAGENIHTDRYSYSAWFDGGRITEHMLYDHEKDPLETVNEANNPEYRVVMTDLQKQLKVHIKQREARAARL
;
A
#
# COMPACT_ATOMS: atom_id res chain seq x y z
N MET A 1 5.09 -6.49 6.48
CA MET A 1 6.37 -5.78 6.30
C MET A 1 7.12 -5.66 7.62
N LEU A 2 6.75 -4.81 8.58
CA LEU A 2 7.52 -4.57 9.82
C LEU A 2 7.66 -5.79 10.76
N THR A 3 6.76 -6.75 10.71
CA THR A 3 6.85 -7.99 11.51
C THR A 3 7.60 -9.11 10.82
N GLY A 4 7.76 -9.08 9.50
CA GLY A 4 8.26 -10.19 8.70
C GLY A 4 7.36 -11.44 8.68
N LEU A 5 6.09 -11.31 9.11
CA LEU A 5 5.12 -12.40 9.21
C LEU A 5 4.01 -12.27 8.17
N ARG A 6 3.59 -13.39 7.61
CA ARG A 6 2.44 -13.47 6.70
C ARG A 6 1.10 -13.34 7.43
N PRO A 7 0.09 -12.73 6.80
CA PRO A 7 -1.29 -12.90 7.24
C PRO A 7 -1.66 -14.39 7.26
N ALA A 8 -2.37 -14.83 8.31
CA ALA A 8 -2.84 -16.19 8.46
C ALA A 8 -4.34 -16.19 8.81
N GLN A 9 -4.96 -17.37 9.01
CA GLN A 9 -6.40 -17.46 9.21
C GLN A 9 -6.92 -16.60 10.38
N LYS A 10 -6.10 -16.40 11.42
CA LYS A 10 -6.46 -15.62 12.62
C LYS A 10 -5.50 -14.47 12.92
N ARG A 11 -4.55 -14.19 12.04
CA ARG A 11 -3.51 -13.19 12.23
C ARG A 11 -3.50 -12.19 11.06
N PHE A 12 -3.56 -10.90 11.35
CA PHE A 12 -3.56 -9.81 10.36
C PHE A 12 -4.67 -9.95 9.31
N VAL A 13 -5.88 -10.28 9.74
CA VAL A 13 -7.02 -10.57 8.84
C VAL A 13 -7.82 -9.33 8.48
N ARG A 14 -7.78 -8.30 9.33
CA ARG A 14 -8.64 -7.12 9.25
C ARG A 14 -7.79 -5.85 9.16
N TYR A 15 -8.41 -4.77 8.68
CA TYR A 15 -7.77 -3.44 8.59
C TYR A 15 -7.40 -2.86 9.97
N ASP A 16 -8.09 -3.28 11.03
CA ASP A 16 -7.84 -2.90 12.41
C ASP A 16 -6.91 -3.87 13.16
N ALA A 17 -6.23 -4.75 12.42
CA ALA A 17 -5.22 -5.66 12.96
C ALA A 17 -4.11 -4.90 13.69
N ARG A 18 -3.65 -5.43 14.80
CA ARG A 18 -2.59 -4.85 15.63
C ARG A 18 -1.49 -5.86 15.87
N ILE A 19 -0.25 -5.40 15.80
CA ILE A 19 0.93 -6.25 16.03
C ILE A 19 0.94 -6.78 17.47
N ASP A 20 0.63 -5.91 18.44
CA ASP A 20 0.57 -6.28 19.87
C ASP A 20 -0.46 -7.36 20.20
N LYS A 21 -1.49 -7.52 19.36
CA LYS A 21 -2.56 -8.53 19.53
C LYS A 21 -2.42 -9.75 18.64
N ASP A 22 -2.09 -9.51 17.37
CA ASP A 22 -2.06 -10.57 16.35
C ASP A 22 -0.72 -11.33 16.31
N ALA A 23 0.35 -10.72 16.85
CA ALA A 23 1.68 -11.29 16.95
C ALA A 23 2.41 -10.81 18.22
N PRO A 24 1.87 -11.07 19.41
CA PRO A 24 2.43 -10.58 20.67
C PRO A 24 3.85 -11.11 20.89
N GLY A 25 4.76 -10.21 21.29
CA GLY A 25 6.16 -10.54 21.55
C GLY A 25 7.03 -10.72 20.31
N VAL A 26 6.50 -10.50 19.10
CA VAL A 26 7.30 -10.53 17.87
C VAL A 26 8.19 -9.30 17.80
N THR A 27 9.49 -9.52 17.59
CA THR A 27 10.45 -8.45 17.34
C THR A 27 10.19 -7.84 15.96
N THR A 28 9.71 -6.61 15.90
CA THR A 28 9.53 -5.88 14.65
C THR A 28 10.86 -5.32 14.15
N LEU A 29 10.92 -4.93 12.88
CA LEU A 29 12.13 -4.32 12.31
C LEU A 29 12.62 -3.10 13.12
N PRO A 30 11.78 -2.11 13.51
CA PRO A 30 12.28 -1.03 14.34
C PRO A 30 12.71 -1.48 15.74
N HIS A 31 12.09 -2.48 16.36
CA HIS A 31 12.57 -3.06 17.62
C HIS A 31 14.00 -3.62 17.47
N LEU A 32 14.21 -4.47 16.44
CA LEU A 32 15.53 -5.06 16.19
C LEU A 32 16.61 -3.99 16.02
N LEU A 33 16.34 -2.97 15.23
CA LEU A 33 17.29 -1.91 14.96
C LEU A 33 17.56 -1.06 16.22
N LYS A 34 16.53 -0.73 17.00
CA LYS A 34 16.66 -0.04 18.28
C LYS A 34 17.52 -0.81 19.28
N ASP A 35 17.27 -2.13 19.40
CA ASP A 35 18.04 -3.00 20.29
C ASP A 35 19.51 -3.15 19.86
N ASN A 36 19.81 -2.83 18.59
CA ASN A 36 21.17 -2.82 18.03
C ASN A 36 21.76 -1.40 17.89
N GLY A 37 21.24 -0.43 18.63
CA GLY A 37 21.84 0.90 18.80
C GLY A 37 21.46 1.93 17.73
N TYR A 38 20.47 1.64 16.88
CA TYR A 38 19.93 2.62 15.96
C TYR A 38 18.90 3.52 16.65
N LEU A 39 18.92 4.81 16.35
CA LEU A 39 17.79 5.67 16.63
C LEU A 39 16.66 5.34 15.66
N THR A 40 15.48 5.00 16.18
CA THR A 40 14.32 4.62 15.37
C THR A 40 13.27 5.72 15.42
N LEU A 41 12.88 6.23 14.24
CA LEU A 41 11.95 7.35 14.09
C LEU A 41 10.83 7.00 13.11
N SER A 42 9.63 7.52 13.38
CA SER A 42 8.45 7.32 12.56
C SER A 42 7.75 8.65 12.30
N PHE A 43 7.53 8.95 11.01
CA PHE A 43 6.84 10.16 10.57
C PHE A 43 5.68 9.79 9.64
N GLY A 44 4.49 10.33 9.93
CA GLY A 44 3.28 10.12 9.13
C GLY A 44 2.69 8.72 9.26
N LYS A 45 2.12 8.18 8.17
CA LYS A 45 1.37 6.92 8.17
C LYS A 45 2.30 5.71 8.00
N ILE A 46 2.81 5.17 9.10
CA ILE A 46 3.62 3.93 9.10
C ILE A 46 2.82 2.75 9.63
N ILE A 47 2.08 2.92 10.72
CA ILE A 47 1.21 1.91 11.33
C ILE A 47 -0.23 2.40 11.30
N HIS A 48 -1.17 1.53 10.97
CA HIS A 48 -2.59 1.93 10.85
C HIS A 48 -3.22 2.20 12.22
N ALA A 49 -2.95 1.36 13.22
CA ALA A 49 -3.50 1.49 14.56
C ALA A 49 -2.58 2.34 15.45
N ARG A 50 -3.10 3.47 15.94
CA ARG A 50 -2.36 4.32 16.88
C ARG A 50 -2.02 3.55 18.16
N GLY A 51 -0.80 3.75 18.66
CA GLY A 51 -0.32 3.12 19.89
C GLY A 51 0.07 1.65 19.72
N ASP A 52 0.14 1.15 18.48
CA ASP A 52 0.63 -0.19 18.20
C ASP A 52 2.15 -0.15 18.02
N THR A 53 2.87 -0.84 18.89
CA THR A 53 4.35 -0.87 18.91
C THR A 53 5.04 0.49 19.06
N ASP A 54 4.45 1.41 19.85
CA ASP A 54 5.06 2.72 20.12
C ASP A 54 6.44 2.58 20.80
N ASP A 55 6.66 1.51 21.55
CA ASP A 55 7.92 1.16 22.21
C ASP A 55 9.04 0.77 21.24
N ALA A 56 8.71 0.44 19.99
CA ALA A 56 9.69 0.17 18.94
C ALA A 56 10.45 1.43 18.47
N TRP A 57 9.93 2.61 18.79
CA TRP A 57 10.48 3.88 18.37
C TRP A 57 11.26 4.56 19.50
N SER A 58 12.36 5.22 19.14
CA SER A 58 13.21 5.92 20.13
C SER A 58 12.56 7.20 20.65
N VAL A 59 11.70 7.80 19.84
CA VAL A 59 10.83 8.93 20.20
C VAL A 59 9.40 8.61 19.79
N PRO A 60 8.38 9.21 20.42
CA PRO A 60 7.00 8.96 20.03
C PRO A 60 6.77 9.20 18.53
N PRO A 61 6.05 8.29 17.83
CA PRO A 61 5.71 8.48 16.43
C PRO A 61 5.04 9.83 16.16
N TRP A 62 5.54 10.56 15.19
CA TRP A 62 4.97 11.84 14.78
C TRP A 62 4.04 11.68 13.58
N ASP A 63 2.83 12.22 13.65
CA ASP A 63 1.88 12.20 12.55
C ASP A 63 1.15 13.55 12.48
N ALA A 64 1.19 14.19 11.31
CA ALA A 64 0.55 15.46 11.03
C ALA A 64 -0.95 15.47 11.35
N LYS A 65 -1.62 14.34 11.21
CA LYS A 65 -3.03 14.14 11.55
C LYS A 65 -3.35 14.49 13.00
N TYR A 66 -2.44 14.19 13.92
CA TYR A 66 -2.59 14.44 15.35
C TYR A 66 -1.91 15.72 15.82
N ALA A 67 -0.91 16.19 15.07
CA ALA A 67 -0.21 17.44 15.35
C ALA A 67 -0.93 18.68 14.81
N SER A 68 -1.99 18.53 14.01
CA SER A 68 -2.72 19.61 13.36
C SER A 68 -4.02 19.95 14.10
N GLU A 69 -4.35 21.23 14.19
CA GLU A 69 -5.67 21.71 14.63
C GLU A 69 -6.78 21.51 13.58
N ASN A 70 -6.46 20.95 12.43
CA ASN A 70 -7.42 20.72 11.37
C ASN A 70 -8.53 19.75 11.81
N LYS A 71 -9.76 20.27 11.89
CA LYS A 71 -10.95 19.54 12.38
C LYS A 71 -11.39 18.39 11.48
N THR A 72 -10.85 18.28 10.27
CA THR A 72 -11.18 17.21 9.32
C THR A 72 -10.22 16.00 9.41
N SER A 73 -9.29 16.02 10.37
CA SER A 73 -8.38 14.91 10.67
C SER A 73 -7.56 14.50 9.44
N TYR A 74 -7.53 13.20 9.09
CA TYR A 74 -6.75 12.72 7.95
C TYR A 74 -7.35 13.12 6.58
N MET A 75 -8.63 13.44 6.50
CA MET A 75 -9.27 13.99 5.29
C MET A 75 -8.60 15.29 4.86
N ASN A 76 -8.23 16.11 5.83
CA ASN A 76 -7.36 17.29 5.70
C ASN A 76 -7.82 18.25 4.59
N TYR A 77 -9.11 18.59 4.56
CA TYR A 77 -9.63 19.61 3.67
C TYR A 77 -9.10 21.00 4.06
N ASN A 78 -8.82 21.83 3.08
CA ASN A 78 -8.36 23.22 3.24
C ASN A 78 -9.40 24.23 2.73
N LYS A 79 -10.29 23.85 1.81
CA LYS A 79 -11.40 24.69 1.38
C LYS A 79 -12.49 24.72 2.44
N LYS A 80 -12.94 25.92 2.81
CA LYS A 80 -13.95 26.14 3.83
C LYS A 80 -15.25 25.39 3.54
N GLU A 81 -15.70 25.42 2.28
CA GLU A 81 -16.91 24.70 1.83
C GLU A 81 -16.80 23.18 2.05
N ASN A 82 -15.65 22.59 1.81
CA ASN A 82 -15.44 21.15 2.00
C ASN A 82 -15.39 20.77 3.47
N ILE A 83 -14.80 21.63 4.32
CA ILE A 83 -14.81 21.47 5.77
C ILE A 83 -16.23 21.55 6.30
N GLU A 84 -17.03 22.50 5.83
CA GLU A 84 -18.43 22.66 6.22
C GLU A 84 -19.27 21.44 5.81
N ILE A 85 -19.13 20.93 4.57
CA ILE A 85 -19.77 19.70 4.11
C ILE A 85 -19.42 18.53 5.03
N PHE A 86 -18.13 18.32 5.30
CA PHE A 86 -17.67 17.24 6.16
C PHE A 86 -18.25 17.33 7.58
N LEU A 87 -18.22 18.50 8.19
CA LEU A 87 -18.69 18.69 9.56
C LEU A 87 -20.22 18.55 9.66
N ARG A 88 -20.98 19.02 8.66
CA ARG A 88 -22.43 18.99 8.64
C ARG A 88 -22.97 17.59 8.36
N SER A 89 -22.36 16.84 7.45
CA SER A 89 -22.89 15.57 6.95
C SER A 89 -23.27 14.58 8.05
N CYS A 90 -22.45 14.39 9.07
CA CYS A 90 -22.77 13.48 10.17
C CYS A 90 -23.61 14.15 11.27
N LYS A 91 -23.32 15.42 11.64
CA LYS A 91 -24.00 16.09 12.73
C LYS A 91 -25.46 16.41 12.43
N GLU A 92 -25.72 16.97 11.26
CA GLU A 92 -27.02 17.51 10.87
C GLU A 92 -27.78 16.57 9.95
N GLU A 93 -27.11 16.07 8.89
CA GLU A 93 -27.74 15.25 7.86
C GLU A 93 -27.78 13.75 8.24
N LYS A 94 -27.08 13.34 9.32
CA LYS A 94 -26.99 11.95 9.77
C LYS A 94 -26.35 11.01 8.74
N ILE A 95 -25.61 11.57 7.79
CA ILE A 95 -24.84 10.84 6.79
C ILE A 95 -23.41 10.70 7.30
N CYS A 96 -23.16 9.68 8.12
CA CYS A 96 -21.85 9.42 8.68
C CYS A 96 -21.06 8.42 7.84
N SER A 97 -19.73 8.51 7.90
CA SER A 97 -18.85 7.46 7.38
C SER A 97 -18.94 6.21 8.27
N PRO A 98 -18.53 5.02 7.79
CA PRO A 98 -18.51 3.82 8.62
C PRO A 98 -17.70 3.95 9.91
N ALA A 99 -16.71 4.86 9.96
CA ALA A 99 -15.94 5.18 11.17
C ALA A 99 -16.62 6.20 12.10
N GLY A 100 -17.86 6.64 11.80
CA GLY A 100 -18.61 7.59 12.61
C GLY A 100 -18.23 9.06 12.41
N GLY A 101 -17.29 9.38 11.52
CA GLY A 101 -16.93 10.75 11.12
C GLY A 101 -17.81 11.30 10.01
N GLY A 102 -17.63 12.58 9.64
CA GLY A 102 -18.31 13.18 8.51
C GLY A 102 -17.89 12.57 7.17
N ARG A 103 -18.70 12.83 6.14
CA ARG A 103 -18.40 12.53 4.74
C ARG A 103 -18.17 13.83 3.99
N GLY A 104 -17.00 13.98 3.41
CA GLY A 104 -16.67 15.14 2.58
C GLY A 104 -16.49 14.75 1.11
N PRO A 105 -16.11 15.70 0.25
CA PRO A 105 -15.83 15.42 -1.15
C PRO A 105 -14.68 14.43 -1.34
N ARG A 106 -14.71 13.68 -2.44
CA ARG A 106 -13.67 12.67 -2.79
C ARG A 106 -12.37 13.29 -3.26
N TYR A 107 -12.34 14.57 -3.54
CA TYR A 107 -11.19 15.30 -4.03
C TYR A 107 -11.24 16.77 -3.64
N GLU A 108 -10.07 17.38 -3.61
CA GLU A 108 -9.93 18.83 -3.41
C GLU A 108 -8.67 19.34 -4.12
N TRP A 109 -8.79 20.47 -4.77
CA TRP A 109 -7.65 21.31 -5.16
C TRP A 109 -7.78 22.67 -4.47
N ALA A 110 -6.75 23.12 -3.79
CA ALA A 110 -6.72 24.40 -3.12
C ALA A 110 -5.42 25.13 -3.45
N ASP A 111 -5.51 26.43 -3.69
CA ASP A 111 -4.33 27.26 -3.89
C ASP A 111 -3.65 27.56 -2.54
N VAL A 112 -2.86 26.61 -2.11
CA VAL A 112 -2.21 26.59 -0.78
C VAL A 112 -0.80 26.02 -0.90
N PRO A 113 0.11 26.33 0.04
CA PRO A 113 1.43 25.72 0.09
C PRO A 113 1.33 24.21 0.39
N ASP A 114 2.38 23.45 0.03
CA ASP A 114 2.44 21.99 0.29
C ASP A 114 2.18 21.63 1.75
N THR A 115 2.67 22.46 2.67
CA THR A 115 2.52 22.28 4.13
C THR A 115 1.10 22.54 4.64
N ALA A 116 0.16 22.96 3.82
CA ALA A 116 -1.24 23.02 4.20
C ALA A 116 -1.84 21.61 4.37
N TYR A 117 -1.36 20.64 3.59
CA TYR A 117 -1.75 19.24 3.70
C TYR A 117 -0.76 18.41 4.53
N ASN A 118 -1.21 17.27 5.03
CA ASN A 118 -0.47 16.43 5.98
C ASN A 118 0.87 15.95 5.45
N ASP A 119 0.96 15.54 4.18
CA ASP A 119 2.19 14.98 3.62
C ASP A 119 3.31 16.03 3.51
N GLY A 120 2.97 17.29 3.21
CA GLY A 120 3.94 18.38 3.26
C GLY A 120 4.46 18.66 4.68
N LYS A 121 3.60 18.55 5.70
CA LYS A 121 4.03 18.66 7.11
C LYS A 121 4.90 17.47 7.51
N THR A 122 4.57 16.27 7.04
CA THR A 122 5.35 15.04 7.27
C THR A 122 6.76 15.18 6.69
N ALA A 123 6.87 15.68 5.45
CA ALA A 123 8.16 15.95 4.83
C ALA A 123 9.01 16.94 5.63
N VAL A 124 8.42 18.06 6.08
CA VAL A 124 9.13 19.05 6.92
C VAL A 124 9.63 18.42 8.21
N ALA A 125 8.78 17.66 8.92
CA ALA A 125 9.19 17.02 10.18
C ALA A 125 10.32 16.00 9.98
N ALA A 126 10.25 15.20 8.90
CA ALA A 126 11.30 14.24 8.56
C ALA A 126 12.62 14.94 8.21
N ILE A 127 12.57 16.06 7.46
CA ILE A 127 13.76 16.83 7.10
C ILE A 127 14.41 17.45 8.35
N THR A 128 13.62 18.04 9.25
CA THR A 128 14.15 18.58 10.53
C THR A 128 14.86 17.49 11.33
N ALA A 129 14.27 16.29 11.41
CA ALA A 129 14.91 15.18 12.09
C ALA A 129 16.21 14.70 11.39
N LEU A 130 16.27 14.71 10.05
CA LEU A 130 17.50 14.40 9.31
C LEU A 130 18.61 15.42 9.59
N GLU A 131 18.29 16.70 9.74
CA GLU A 131 19.23 17.76 10.11
C GLU A 131 19.84 17.46 11.50
N GLU A 132 19.01 17.16 12.50
CA GLU A 132 19.47 16.78 13.85
C GLU A 132 20.31 15.49 13.84
N LEU A 133 19.91 14.48 13.07
CA LEU A 133 20.63 13.20 12.96
C LEU A 133 21.99 13.36 12.28
N SER A 134 22.11 14.25 11.29
CA SER A 134 23.38 14.51 10.59
C SER A 134 24.45 15.08 11.53
N GLU A 135 24.03 15.89 12.51
CA GLU A 135 24.89 16.46 13.54
C GLU A 135 25.26 15.42 14.62
N ALA A 136 24.28 14.59 15.00
CA ALA A 136 24.43 13.59 16.06
C ALA A 136 25.37 12.43 15.67
N LYS A 137 25.56 12.16 14.37
CA LYS A 137 26.39 11.08 13.81
C LYS A 137 26.08 9.68 14.38
N MET A 138 24.81 9.46 14.72
CA MET A 138 24.34 8.16 15.21
C MET A 138 23.67 7.37 14.07
N PRO A 139 23.80 6.04 14.07
CA PRO A 139 23.04 5.23 13.13
C PRO A 139 21.54 5.41 13.39
N PHE A 140 20.75 5.50 12.31
CA PHE A 140 19.31 5.70 12.43
C PHE A 140 18.51 4.80 11.49
N TYR A 141 17.29 4.53 11.88
CA TYR A 141 16.23 3.99 11.05
C TYR A 141 15.08 5.00 11.06
N MET A 142 14.76 5.55 9.91
CA MET A 142 13.67 6.51 9.76
C MET A 142 12.63 5.96 8.80
N ALA A 143 11.40 5.81 9.27
CA ALA A 143 10.26 5.47 8.45
C ALA A 143 9.42 6.73 8.18
N VAL A 144 9.21 7.06 6.91
CA VAL A 144 8.42 8.22 6.48
C VAL A 144 7.25 7.74 5.62
N GLY A 145 6.03 7.89 6.14
CA GLY A 145 4.81 7.41 5.49
C GLY A 145 3.93 8.57 5.02
N PHE A 146 3.75 8.69 3.71
CA PHE A 146 2.81 9.63 3.11
C PHE A 146 1.42 8.99 3.00
N VAL A 147 0.37 9.82 3.11
CA VAL A 147 -1.02 9.37 2.98
C VAL A 147 -1.44 9.31 1.52
N LYS A 148 -0.96 10.25 0.70
CA LYS A 148 -1.32 10.32 -0.72
C LYS A 148 -0.60 9.24 -1.52
N PRO A 149 -1.27 8.67 -2.53
CA PRO A 149 -2.56 9.07 -3.15
C PRO A 149 -3.84 8.45 -2.55
N HIS A 150 -3.90 8.14 -1.26
CA HIS A 150 -5.15 7.71 -0.62
C HIS A 150 -6.25 8.80 -0.72
N LEU A 151 -7.51 8.36 -0.85
CA LEU A 151 -8.68 9.26 -0.74
C LEU A 151 -8.69 10.07 0.57
N PRO A 152 -9.28 11.28 0.58
CA PRO A 152 -9.72 12.06 -0.59
C PRO A 152 -8.50 12.50 -1.41
N PHE A 153 -8.65 12.64 -2.73
CA PHE A 153 -7.55 13.05 -3.61
C PHE A 153 -7.30 14.56 -3.48
N ASN A 154 -6.74 14.94 -2.34
CA ASN A 154 -6.44 16.33 -2.00
C ASN A 154 -4.99 16.65 -2.34
N ALA A 155 -4.77 17.70 -3.11
CA ALA A 155 -3.44 18.24 -3.41
C ALA A 155 -3.52 19.75 -3.67
N PRO A 156 -2.44 20.51 -3.47
CA PRO A 156 -2.35 21.90 -3.94
C PRO A 156 -2.64 22.00 -5.44
N THR A 157 -3.31 23.08 -5.86
CA THR A 157 -3.74 23.32 -7.25
C THR A 157 -2.62 23.11 -8.26
N LYS A 158 -1.39 23.54 -7.96
CA LYS A 158 -0.22 23.37 -8.85
C LYS A 158 0.05 21.93 -9.30
N TYR A 159 -0.35 20.91 -8.54
CA TYR A 159 -0.20 19.50 -8.94
C TYR A 159 -1.36 19.03 -9.83
N TRP A 160 -2.55 19.60 -9.66
CA TRP A 160 -3.65 19.39 -10.58
C TRP A 160 -3.36 20.00 -11.95
N ASP A 161 -2.75 21.18 -11.97
CA ASP A 161 -2.39 21.90 -13.20
C ASP A 161 -1.32 21.22 -14.04
N LEU A 162 -0.64 20.19 -13.50
CA LEU A 162 0.28 19.34 -14.26
C LEU A 162 -0.42 18.50 -15.34
N TYR A 163 -1.71 18.28 -15.22
CA TYR A 163 -2.48 17.38 -16.09
C TYR A 163 -3.64 18.09 -16.75
N ASP A 164 -3.76 17.90 -18.04
CA ASP A 164 -4.95 18.30 -18.81
C ASP A 164 -6.05 17.23 -18.58
N ARG A 165 -7.12 17.61 -17.89
CA ARG A 165 -8.22 16.69 -17.53
C ARG A 165 -8.84 16.02 -18.74
N ASP A 166 -8.97 16.74 -19.86
CA ASP A 166 -9.61 16.20 -21.06
C ASP A 166 -8.75 15.14 -21.75
N LYS A 167 -7.46 15.10 -21.46
CA LYS A 167 -6.50 14.09 -21.94
C LYS A 167 -6.27 12.94 -20.98
N ILE A 168 -6.89 12.93 -19.79
CA ILE A 168 -6.77 11.82 -18.86
C ILE A 168 -7.43 10.58 -19.49
N GLU A 169 -6.60 9.57 -19.72
CA GLU A 169 -7.07 8.28 -20.25
C GLU A 169 -7.95 7.57 -19.22
N MET A 170 -9.01 6.96 -19.69
CA MET A 170 -9.89 6.11 -18.89
C MET A 170 -9.25 4.73 -18.72
N SER A 171 -9.81 3.90 -17.80
CA SER A 171 -9.31 2.53 -17.63
C SER A 171 -9.35 1.78 -18.98
N PRO A 172 -8.26 1.08 -19.37
CA PRO A 172 -8.27 0.20 -20.54
C PRO A 172 -9.09 -1.09 -20.31
N MET A 173 -9.49 -1.37 -19.06
CA MET A 173 -10.26 -2.54 -18.66
C MET A 173 -11.44 -2.12 -17.75
N PRO A 174 -12.44 -1.37 -18.29
CA PRO A 174 -13.52 -0.80 -17.47
C PRO A 174 -14.59 -1.83 -17.08
N ASP A 175 -14.60 -3.00 -17.70
CA ASP A 175 -15.66 -4.01 -17.58
C ASP A 175 -15.23 -5.18 -16.69
N LYS A 176 -16.21 -5.99 -16.24
CA LYS A 176 -15.94 -7.28 -15.59
C LYS A 176 -15.09 -8.16 -16.49
N PRO A 177 -14.00 -8.76 -15.98
CA PRO A 177 -13.27 -9.77 -16.75
C PRO A 177 -14.20 -10.93 -17.15
N ARG A 178 -14.08 -11.39 -18.38
CA ARG A 178 -14.87 -12.54 -18.85
C ARG A 178 -14.63 -13.75 -17.96
N ASP A 179 -15.70 -14.42 -17.57
CA ASP A 179 -15.69 -15.61 -16.72
C ASP A 179 -15.08 -15.43 -15.32
N ALA A 180 -14.84 -14.18 -14.87
CA ALA A 180 -14.39 -13.91 -13.50
C ALA A 180 -15.50 -14.23 -12.49
N PRO A 181 -15.17 -14.87 -11.34
CA PRO A 181 -16.16 -15.17 -10.30
C PRO A 181 -16.58 -13.90 -9.56
N ASP A 182 -17.81 -13.91 -9.04
CA ASP A 182 -18.35 -12.75 -8.31
C ASP A 182 -17.59 -12.47 -7.00
N GLN A 183 -16.91 -13.46 -6.43
CA GLN A 183 -16.04 -13.32 -5.26
C GLN A 183 -14.82 -12.42 -5.50
N ALA A 184 -14.40 -12.25 -6.76
CA ALA A 184 -13.30 -11.36 -7.12
C ALA A 184 -13.68 -9.87 -7.06
N TRP A 185 -14.97 -9.55 -7.02
CA TRP A 185 -15.49 -8.20 -7.03
C TRP A 185 -15.76 -7.64 -5.62
N HIS A 186 -15.67 -6.33 -5.49
CA HIS A 186 -16.16 -5.59 -4.32
C HIS A 186 -16.85 -4.29 -4.74
N LYS A 187 -17.76 -3.81 -3.88
CA LYS A 187 -18.59 -2.62 -4.13
C LYS A 187 -17.89 -1.27 -4.10
N SER A 188 -16.56 -1.24 -3.99
CA SER A 188 -15.78 0.01 -3.80
C SER A 188 -16.28 0.85 -2.61
N GLY A 189 -16.51 0.18 -1.48
CA GLY A 189 -17.17 0.78 -0.30
C GLY A 189 -16.42 1.99 0.24
N GLU A 190 -15.09 1.98 0.20
CA GLU A 190 -14.28 3.12 0.63
C GLU A 190 -14.59 4.38 -0.21
N LEU A 191 -14.71 4.25 -1.53
CA LEU A 191 -15.11 5.36 -2.41
C LEU A 191 -16.55 5.81 -2.14
N ARG A 192 -17.48 4.87 -1.92
CA ARG A 192 -18.91 5.13 -1.91
C ARG A 192 -19.43 5.55 -0.53
N GLU A 193 -18.96 4.88 0.53
CA GLU A 193 -19.55 5.01 1.87
C GLU A 193 -18.80 6.01 2.79
N TRP A 194 -17.55 6.37 2.42
CA TRP A 194 -16.74 7.28 3.23
C TRP A 194 -16.76 8.73 2.76
N TYR A 195 -17.32 8.97 1.58
CA TYR A 195 -17.35 10.28 0.93
C TYR A 195 -18.76 10.59 0.41
N SER A 196 -19.01 11.83 0.06
CA SER A 196 -20.30 12.32 -0.49
C SER A 196 -20.08 13.31 -1.63
N GLY A 197 -21.16 13.65 -2.33
CA GLY A 197 -21.12 14.53 -3.50
C GLY A 197 -20.83 13.78 -4.81
N ASP A 198 -20.74 14.53 -5.91
CA ASP A 198 -20.36 14.09 -7.27
C ASP A 198 -21.18 12.95 -7.90
N GLY A 199 -22.38 12.67 -7.36
CA GLY A 199 -23.34 11.76 -8.00
C GLY A 199 -22.98 10.27 -7.95
N ILE A 200 -21.97 9.87 -7.18
CA ILE A 200 -21.67 8.45 -6.97
C ILE A 200 -22.65 7.87 -5.95
N PRO A 201 -23.45 6.85 -6.30
CA PRO A 201 -24.36 6.20 -5.36
C PRO A 201 -23.58 5.54 -4.21
N ASP A 202 -24.13 5.59 -2.99
CA ASP A 202 -23.57 4.90 -1.82
C ASP A 202 -23.58 3.37 -1.97
N THR A 203 -24.47 2.86 -2.82
CA THR A 203 -24.64 1.42 -3.06
C THR A 203 -24.20 1.04 -4.46
N ALA A 204 -23.43 -0.03 -4.55
CA ALA A 204 -23.21 -0.78 -5.77
C ALA A 204 -23.56 -2.23 -5.48
N THR A 205 -24.27 -2.88 -6.40
CA THR A 205 -24.78 -4.22 -6.17
C THR A 205 -23.96 -5.29 -6.89
N ARG A 206 -23.30 -4.93 -7.99
CA ARG A 206 -22.53 -5.87 -8.82
C ARG A 206 -21.55 -5.14 -9.75
N TRP A 207 -20.86 -5.90 -10.58
CA TRP A 207 -19.94 -5.48 -11.62
C TRP A 207 -20.47 -4.40 -12.61
N ILE A 208 -21.76 -4.15 -12.65
CA ILE A 208 -22.38 -3.20 -13.59
C ILE A 208 -22.53 -1.77 -13.05
N ASP A 209 -22.24 -1.56 -11.77
CA ASP A 209 -22.46 -0.25 -11.12
C ASP A 209 -21.19 0.63 -11.25
N ASN A 210 -20.89 1.01 -12.47
CA ASN A 210 -19.75 1.88 -12.77
C ASN A 210 -19.95 3.30 -12.23
N VAL A 211 -18.83 3.95 -11.89
CA VAL A 211 -18.78 5.39 -11.64
C VAL A 211 -18.99 6.12 -12.97
N PRO A 212 -19.84 7.17 -13.04
CA PRO A 212 -20.04 7.94 -14.28
C PRO A 212 -18.74 8.43 -14.89
N SER A 213 -18.65 8.44 -16.21
CA SER A 213 -17.42 8.74 -16.97
C SER A 213 -16.76 10.06 -16.56
N ASP A 214 -17.52 11.16 -16.45
CA ASP A 214 -16.96 12.46 -16.08
C ASP A 214 -16.44 12.45 -14.64
N THR A 215 -17.15 11.78 -13.73
CA THR A 215 -16.71 11.60 -12.34
C THR A 215 -15.47 10.70 -12.27
N SER A 216 -15.42 9.64 -13.05
CA SER A 216 -14.22 8.78 -13.15
C SER A 216 -13.01 9.57 -13.62
N ARG A 217 -13.18 10.43 -14.62
CA ARG A 217 -12.10 11.28 -15.16
C ARG A 217 -11.54 12.25 -14.12
N ILE A 218 -12.41 12.92 -13.35
CA ILE A 218 -11.95 13.84 -12.31
C ILE A 218 -11.31 13.10 -11.13
N LEU A 219 -11.78 11.91 -10.78
CA LEU A 219 -11.16 11.08 -9.75
C LEU A 219 -9.77 10.59 -10.18
N ARG A 220 -9.61 10.15 -11.44
CA ARG A 220 -8.29 9.79 -11.99
C ARG A 220 -7.35 10.99 -12.01
N HIS A 221 -7.84 12.17 -12.40
CA HIS A 221 -7.07 13.41 -12.32
C HIS A 221 -6.61 13.70 -10.89
N GLY A 222 -7.51 13.59 -9.92
CA GLY A 222 -7.19 13.78 -8.50
C GLY A 222 -6.17 12.76 -7.98
N TYR A 223 -6.24 11.52 -8.43
CA TYR A 223 -5.25 10.50 -8.11
C TYR A 223 -3.87 10.87 -8.65
N TYR A 224 -3.77 11.29 -9.93
CA TYR A 224 -2.50 11.73 -10.53
C TYR A 224 -1.93 12.95 -9.82
N ALA A 225 -2.75 13.96 -9.54
CA ALA A 225 -2.33 15.15 -8.80
C ALA A 225 -1.83 14.80 -7.38
N SER A 226 -2.53 13.91 -6.68
CA SER A 226 -2.14 13.43 -5.35
C SER A 226 -0.85 12.62 -5.38
N THR A 227 -0.64 11.82 -6.42
CA THR A 227 0.61 11.07 -6.63
C THR A 227 1.78 12.03 -6.87
N SER A 228 1.63 13.01 -7.75
CA SER A 228 2.67 14.03 -8.00
C SER A 228 2.96 14.88 -6.76
N TYR A 229 1.94 15.15 -5.95
CA TYR A 229 2.14 15.84 -4.68
C TYR A 229 2.96 14.98 -3.69
N ALA A 230 2.64 13.69 -3.53
CA ALA A 230 3.40 12.79 -2.67
C ALA A 230 4.85 12.61 -3.16
N ASP A 231 5.04 12.43 -4.48
CA ASP A 231 6.35 12.35 -5.13
C ASP A 231 7.21 13.59 -4.83
N ALA A 232 6.64 14.78 -4.96
CA ALA A 232 7.34 16.01 -4.64
C ALA A 232 7.73 16.12 -3.14
N GLN A 233 6.91 15.58 -2.23
CA GLN A 233 7.28 15.57 -0.81
C GLN A 233 8.41 14.55 -0.54
N MET A 234 8.37 13.38 -1.17
CA MET A 234 9.46 12.41 -1.12
C MET A 234 10.76 12.98 -1.68
N GLY A 235 10.69 13.67 -2.83
CA GLY A 235 11.83 14.36 -3.42
C GLY A 235 12.53 15.29 -2.43
N LYS A 236 11.77 16.11 -1.68
CA LYS A 236 12.35 17.00 -0.66
C LYS A 236 13.09 16.25 0.44
N VAL A 237 12.60 15.09 0.87
CA VAL A 237 13.29 14.26 1.87
C VAL A 237 14.57 13.68 1.29
N LEU A 238 14.55 13.20 0.05
CA LEU A 238 15.73 12.68 -0.65
C LEU A 238 16.77 13.77 -0.89
N ASP A 239 16.36 14.97 -1.32
CA ASP A 239 17.24 16.14 -1.47
C ASP A 239 17.91 16.53 -0.14
N ALA A 240 17.19 16.37 1.00
CA ALA A 240 17.77 16.62 2.31
C ALA A 240 18.84 15.58 2.67
N ILE A 241 18.64 14.29 2.37
CA ILE A 241 19.66 13.23 2.54
C ILE A 241 20.93 13.59 1.76
N ASP A 242 20.78 14.02 0.49
CA ASP A 242 21.90 14.38 -0.36
C ASP A 242 22.59 15.67 0.13
N ARG A 243 21.86 16.72 0.46
CA ARG A 243 22.36 18.00 0.98
C ARG A 243 23.12 17.86 2.30
N LEU A 244 22.70 16.94 3.14
CA LEU A 244 23.32 16.68 4.45
C LEU A 244 24.50 15.71 4.38
N GLY A 245 24.88 15.24 3.19
CA GLY A 245 26.00 14.30 2.99
C GLY A 245 25.73 12.90 3.57
N LEU A 246 24.47 12.49 3.67
CA LEU A 246 24.07 11.20 4.23
C LEU A 246 23.98 10.09 3.17
N SER A 247 24.05 10.42 1.87
CA SER A 247 23.82 9.50 0.76
C SER A 247 24.80 8.33 0.70
N ASP A 248 26.05 8.56 1.11
CA ASP A 248 27.12 7.55 1.03
C ASP A 248 27.02 6.46 2.12
N ASN A 249 26.17 6.66 3.13
CA ASN A 249 26.00 5.70 4.24
C ASN A 249 24.53 5.43 4.60
N THR A 250 23.59 5.83 3.74
CA THR A 250 22.16 5.63 3.98
C THR A 250 21.55 4.76 2.88
N VAL A 251 21.00 3.61 3.27
CA VAL A 251 20.12 2.82 2.40
C VAL A 251 18.74 3.47 2.37
N VAL A 252 18.20 3.70 1.17
CA VAL A 252 16.85 4.21 0.97
C VAL A 252 15.98 3.10 0.38
N ILE A 253 14.85 2.83 1.01
CA ILE A 253 13.85 1.88 0.51
C ILE A 253 12.56 2.66 0.27
N PHE A 254 12.11 2.67 -0.98
CA PHE A 254 10.82 3.23 -1.37
C PHE A 254 9.87 2.11 -1.77
N THR A 255 8.65 2.16 -1.24
CA THR A 255 7.58 1.23 -1.61
C THR A 255 6.21 1.86 -1.38
N GLY A 256 5.20 1.43 -2.15
CA GLY A 256 3.79 1.60 -1.78
C GLY A 256 3.34 0.48 -0.84
N ASP A 257 2.23 0.63 -0.14
CA ASP A 257 1.67 -0.40 0.73
C ASP A 257 0.77 -1.40 -0.03
N HIS A 258 0.22 -1.01 -1.17
CA HIS A 258 -0.58 -1.81 -2.11
C HIS A 258 -0.72 -1.07 -3.44
N GLY A 259 -1.23 -1.75 -4.47
CA GLY A 259 -1.67 -1.12 -5.71
C GLY A 259 -3.06 -0.47 -5.57
N PHE A 260 -3.65 -0.02 -6.70
CA PHE A 260 -4.92 0.72 -6.66
C PHE A 260 -5.68 0.62 -7.97
N SER A 261 -6.99 0.36 -7.92
CA SER A 261 -7.91 0.41 -9.08
C SER A 261 -8.51 1.80 -9.22
N LEU A 262 -8.58 2.29 -10.45
CA LEU A 262 -9.13 3.59 -10.84
C LEU A 262 -10.28 3.41 -11.86
N GLY A 263 -11.24 2.54 -11.55
CA GLY A 263 -12.32 2.13 -12.43
C GLY A 263 -12.00 0.86 -13.23
N ASP A 264 -10.87 0.24 -12.92
CA ASP A 264 -10.46 -1.01 -13.57
C ASP A 264 -11.34 -2.16 -13.06
N HIS A 265 -11.79 -3.03 -13.98
CA HIS A 265 -12.73 -4.11 -13.67
C HIS A 265 -13.95 -3.61 -12.89
N THR A 266 -14.46 -2.40 -13.21
CA THR A 266 -15.57 -1.71 -12.52
C THR A 266 -15.28 -1.29 -11.07
N MET A 267 -14.09 -1.57 -10.55
CA MET A 267 -13.72 -1.35 -9.15
C MET A 267 -12.87 -0.10 -8.94
N TRP A 268 -12.93 0.42 -7.73
CA TRP A 268 -12.08 1.49 -7.20
C TRP A 268 -11.43 1.03 -5.90
N ASN A 269 -10.29 1.62 -5.57
CA ASN A 269 -9.51 1.29 -4.37
C ASN A 269 -8.72 -0.03 -4.51
N LYS A 270 -8.57 -0.80 -3.41
CA LYS A 270 -7.50 -1.79 -3.27
C LYS A 270 -7.96 -3.22 -2.94
N HIS A 271 -9.19 -3.43 -2.64
CA HIS A 271 -9.68 -4.63 -1.95
C HIS A 271 -9.94 -5.82 -2.89
N SER A 272 -8.97 -6.21 -3.71
CA SER A 272 -9.08 -7.36 -4.63
C SER A 272 -7.80 -8.18 -4.71
N LEU A 273 -7.83 -9.28 -5.47
CA LEU A 273 -6.67 -10.12 -5.77
C LEU A 273 -6.16 -9.95 -7.21
N PHE A 274 -6.65 -8.95 -7.93
CA PHE A 274 -6.09 -8.58 -9.23
C PHE A 274 -4.71 -7.96 -9.05
N THR A 275 -3.83 -8.21 -9.99
CA THR A 275 -2.44 -7.75 -9.94
C THR A 275 -2.33 -6.25 -9.74
N LEU A 276 -3.21 -5.48 -10.38
CA LEU A 276 -3.24 -4.01 -10.24
C LEU A 276 -3.39 -3.52 -8.78
N THR A 277 -4.04 -4.28 -7.90
CA THR A 277 -4.23 -3.92 -6.49
C THR A 277 -3.21 -4.57 -5.55
N THR A 278 -2.54 -5.63 -5.99
CA THR A 278 -1.56 -6.37 -5.17
C THR A 278 -0.12 -6.02 -5.52
N GLN A 279 0.11 -5.42 -6.68
CA GLN A 279 1.42 -4.96 -7.12
C GLN A 279 1.68 -3.52 -6.69
N SER A 280 2.90 -3.25 -6.24
CA SER A 280 3.36 -1.94 -5.81
C SER A 280 4.85 -1.79 -6.11
N PRO A 281 5.35 -0.57 -6.37
CA PRO A 281 6.76 -0.37 -6.64
C PRO A 281 7.61 -0.71 -5.40
N LEU A 282 8.78 -1.29 -5.63
CA LEU A 282 9.85 -1.42 -4.65
C LEU A 282 11.16 -0.94 -5.27
N ILE A 283 11.74 0.11 -4.71
CA ILE A 283 13.02 0.67 -5.15
C ILE A 283 13.97 0.69 -3.95
N ILE A 284 15.17 0.16 -4.12
CA ILE A 284 16.19 0.14 -3.08
C ILE A 284 17.44 0.84 -3.62
N ARG A 285 17.85 1.93 -2.97
CA ARG A 285 19.14 2.61 -3.20
C ARG A 285 20.11 2.17 -2.11
N LYS A 286 21.13 1.40 -2.48
CA LYS A 286 22.23 1.02 -1.60
C LYS A 286 23.46 1.89 -1.93
N PRO A 287 24.16 2.48 -0.94
CA PRO A 287 25.42 3.16 -1.18
C PRO A 287 26.43 2.26 -1.88
N GLY A 288 27.04 2.76 -2.98
CA GLY A 288 27.98 2.00 -3.80
C GLY A 288 27.35 0.86 -4.63
N GLY A 289 26.04 0.68 -4.61
CA GLY A 289 25.33 -0.29 -5.43
C GLY A 289 25.16 0.14 -6.89
N GLU A 290 24.73 -0.77 -7.74
CA GLU A 290 24.39 -0.46 -9.14
C GLU A 290 23.13 0.43 -9.20
N ALA A 291 23.20 1.52 -10.00
CA ALA A 291 22.09 2.45 -10.17
C ALA A 291 21.33 2.21 -11.49
N GLY A 292 20.03 2.55 -11.49
CA GLY A 292 19.19 2.52 -12.69
C GLY A 292 18.97 1.12 -13.27
N LYS A 293 19.01 0.10 -12.44
CA LYS A 293 18.80 -1.30 -12.83
C LYS A 293 17.44 -1.82 -12.40
N ASN A 294 16.87 -2.68 -13.21
CA ASN A 294 15.69 -3.47 -12.84
C ASN A 294 16.13 -4.89 -12.48
N VAL A 295 15.56 -5.42 -11.41
CA VAL A 295 15.68 -6.83 -11.02
C VAL A 295 14.45 -7.55 -11.55
N GLU A 296 14.67 -8.54 -12.40
CA GLU A 296 13.62 -9.41 -12.91
C GLU A 296 13.17 -10.40 -11.83
N GLY A 297 11.90 -10.82 -11.91
CA GLY A 297 11.31 -11.80 -11.02
C GLY A 297 10.49 -11.21 -9.87
N VAL A 298 9.80 -12.09 -9.15
CA VAL A 298 8.84 -11.70 -8.11
C VAL A 298 9.49 -11.51 -6.75
N VAL A 299 9.10 -10.44 -6.06
CA VAL A 299 9.52 -10.10 -4.69
C VAL A 299 8.27 -9.74 -3.86
N GLU A 300 8.38 -9.78 -2.55
CA GLU A 300 7.26 -9.46 -1.66
C GLU A 300 7.68 -8.60 -0.46
N TYR A 301 6.74 -7.92 0.18
CA TYR A 301 7.03 -7.02 1.31
C TYR A 301 7.71 -7.70 2.50
N LEU A 302 7.55 -9.00 2.64
CA LEU A 302 8.23 -9.77 3.68
C LEU A 302 9.74 -9.79 3.50
N ASP A 303 10.22 -9.55 2.26
CA ASP A 303 11.64 -9.53 1.91
C ASP A 303 12.36 -8.27 2.41
N ILE A 304 11.61 -7.20 2.71
CA ILE A 304 12.18 -5.94 3.19
C ILE A 304 12.88 -6.12 4.53
N TYR A 305 12.25 -6.80 5.49
CA TYR A 305 12.85 -6.97 6.82
C TYR A 305 14.19 -7.73 6.76
N PRO A 306 14.28 -8.96 6.20
CA PRO A 306 15.57 -9.64 6.08
C PRO A 306 16.59 -8.87 5.22
N THR A 307 16.14 -8.11 4.21
CA THR A 307 17.04 -7.26 3.42
C THR A 307 17.67 -6.15 4.27
N VAL A 308 16.88 -5.46 5.07
CA VAL A 308 17.40 -4.42 5.97
C VAL A 308 18.36 -5.01 7.00
N THR A 309 18.05 -6.17 7.57
CA THR A 309 18.95 -6.82 8.54
C THR A 309 20.30 -7.20 7.92
N ASP A 310 20.29 -7.76 6.72
CA ASP A 310 21.53 -8.11 6.00
C ASP A 310 22.35 -6.87 5.65
N LEU A 311 21.70 -5.80 5.15
CA LEU A 311 22.37 -4.55 4.81
C LEU A 311 22.93 -3.82 6.05
N ALA A 312 22.31 -4.01 7.21
CA ALA A 312 22.79 -3.49 8.49
C ALA A 312 23.85 -4.38 9.16
N GLY A 313 24.18 -5.55 8.58
CA GLY A 313 25.12 -6.52 9.16
C GLY A 313 24.57 -7.19 10.42
N LEU A 314 23.26 -7.27 10.58
CA LEU A 314 22.58 -7.84 11.75
C LEU A 314 22.04 -9.24 11.48
N SER A 315 21.87 -10.03 12.53
CA SER A 315 21.17 -11.31 12.43
C SER A 315 19.65 -11.09 12.57
N GLY A 316 18.90 -11.49 11.56
CA GLY A 316 17.45 -11.45 11.61
C GLY A 316 16.83 -12.45 12.60
N PRO A 317 15.68 -12.16 13.20
CA PRO A 317 14.98 -13.10 14.07
C PRO A 317 14.46 -14.31 13.30
N LYS A 318 14.37 -15.47 14.00
CA LYS A 318 14.01 -16.76 13.38
C LYS A 318 12.58 -16.84 12.82
N HIS A 319 11.73 -15.90 13.18
CA HIS A 319 10.33 -15.89 12.73
C HIS A 319 10.13 -15.29 11.33
N LEU A 320 11.15 -14.67 10.75
CA LEU A 320 11.04 -14.06 9.42
C LEU A 320 10.61 -15.10 8.37
N GLU A 321 9.63 -14.72 7.55
CA GLU A 321 9.07 -15.54 6.48
C GLU A 321 9.46 -15.03 5.08
N GLY A 322 10.17 -13.92 5.00
CA GLY A 322 10.74 -13.34 3.78
C GLY A 322 12.16 -13.80 3.50
N GLU A 323 12.68 -13.43 2.35
CA GLU A 323 14.04 -13.69 1.89
C GLU A 323 14.76 -12.38 1.57
N SER A 324 16.05 -12.28 1.93
CA SER A 324 16.80 -11.05 1.69
C SER A 324 17.09 -10.82 0.21
N LEU A 325 16.87 -9.59 -0.22
CA LEU A 325 17.20 -9.08 -1.55
C LEU A 325 18.60 -8.45 -1.62
N ALA A 326 19.41 -8.51 -0.55
CA ALA A 326 20.72 -7.87 -0.53
C ALA A 326 21.62 -8.32 -1.69
N LYS A 327 21.56 -9.59 -2.08
CA LYS A 327 22.35 -10.13 -3.20
C LYS A 327 21.94 -9.54 -4.55
N THR A 328 20.65 -9.19 -4.76
CA THR A 328 20.17 -8.61 -6.02
C THR A 328 20.66 -7.17 -6.19
N LEU A 329 21.00 -6.49 -5.10
CA LEU A 329 21.55 -5.12 -5.12
C LEU A 329 23.02 -5.07 -5.57
N ASP A 330 23.73 -6.18 -5.46
CA ASP A 330 25.10 -6.33 -5.94
C ASP A 330 25.18 -7.08 -7.27
N ASN A 331 24.12 -7.84 -7.62
CA ASN A 331 24.00 -8.58 -8.87
C ASN A 331 22.53 -8.70 -9.26
N VAL A 332 22.07 -7.87 -10.20
CA VAL A 332 20.67 -7.83 -10.65
C VAL A 332 20.18 -9.14 -11.30
N SER A 333 21.11 -10.02 -11.72
CA SER A 333 20.78 -11.34 -12.23
C SER A 333 20.68 -12.42 -11.14
N ALA A 334 20.85 -12.05 -9.86
CA ALA A 334 20.67 -13.01 -8.77
C ALA A 334 19.21 -13.49 -8.74
N GLN A 335 19.05 -14.80 -8.53
CA GLN A 335 17.72 -15.42 -8.53
C GLN A 335 16.88 -14.86 -7.39
N THR A 336 15.65 -14.45 -7.70
CA THR A 336 14.58 -14.15 -6.77
C THR A 336 13.68 -15.37 -6.55
N LYS A 337 12.53 -15.18 -5.93
CA LYS A 337 11.54 -16.24 -5.74
C LYS A 337 10.90 -16.63 -7.06
N SER A 338 10.47 -17.88 -7.17
CA SER A 338 9.67 -18.37 -8.32
C SER A 338 8.17 -18.04 -8.16
N ALA A 339 7.73 -17.76 -6.94
CA ALA A 339 6.34 -17.41 -6.65
C ALA A 339 6.22 -16.60 -5.34
N ILE A 340 5.22 -15.73 -5.31
CA ILE A 340 4.79 -14.98 -4.12
C ILE A 340 3.31 -15.26 -3.82
N PHE A 341 2.87 -14.90 -2.62
CA PHE A 341 1.53 -15.26 -2.15
C PHE A 341 0.85 -14.07 -1.50
N THR A 342 -0.39 -13.81 -1.92
CA THR A 342 -1.24 -12.75 -1.37
C THR A 342 -2.53 -13.36 -0.83
N ARG A 343 -3.08 -12.74 0.20
CA ARG A 343 -4.36 -13.13 0.78
C ARG A 343 -5.26 -11.93 0.97
N TYR A 344 -6.53 -12.09 0.62
CA TYR A 344 -7.58 -11.15 0.95
C TYR A 344 -8.89 -11.88 1.28
N HIS A 345 -9.40 -11.71 2.51
CA HIS A 345 -10.53 -12.47 3.06
C HIS A 345 -10.38 -13.99 2.89
N ALA A 346 -11.34 -14.64 2.21
CA ALA A 346 -11.31 -16.08 1.90
C ALA A 346 -10.52 -16.41 0.61
N GLY A 347 -10.04 -15.38 -0.08
CA GLY A 347 -9.27 -15.55 -1.31
C GLY A 347 -7.77 -15.63 -1.04
N GLU A 348 -7.11 -16.53 -1.72
CA GLU A 348 -5.67 -16.77 -1.69
C GLU A 348 -5.14 -16.70 -3.13
N ASN A 349 -4.00 -16.06 -3.31
CA ASN A 349 -3.36 -15.92 -4.62
C ASN A 349 -1.93 -16.44 -4.59
N ILE A 350 -1.51 -17.05 -5.67
CA ILE A 350 -0.11 -17.32 -6.03
C ILE A 350 0.20 -16.55 -7.32
N HIS A 351 1.26 -15.76 -7.28
CA HIS A 351 1.76 -15.00 -8.42
C HIS A 351 3.17 -15.46 -8.77
N THR A 352 3.40 -15.78 -10.03
CA THR A 352 4.69 -16.11 -10.61
C THR A 352 5.08 -15.02 -11.63
N ASP A 353 6.22 -15.11 -12.26
CA ASP A 353 6.61 -14.16 -13.31
C ASP A 353 5.57 -14.06 -14.44
N ARG A 354 4.86 -15.15 -14.71
CA ARG A 354 3.91 -15.23 -15.80
C ARG A 354 2.45 -15.34 -15.38
N TYR A 355 2.16 -16.10 -14.34
CA TYR A 355 0.79 -16.46 -13.99
C TYR A 355 0.34 -15.83 -12.68
N SER A 356 -0.91 -15.35 -12.65
CA SER A 356 -1.64 -15.02 -11.44
C SER A 356 -2.79 -15.99 -11.27
N TYR A 357 -2.77 -16.79 -10.20
CA TYR A 357 -3.84 -17.72 -9.88
C TYR A 357 -4.43 -17.40 -8.51
N SER A 358 -5.74 -17.15 -8.46
CA SER A 358 -6.49 -16.95 -7.22
C SER A 358 -7.53 -18.03 -7.00
N ALA A 359 -7.74 -18.41 -5.73
CA ALA A 359 -8.77 -19.35 -5.34
C ALA A 359 -9.45 -18.92 -4.05
N TRP A 360 -10.76 -19.10 -3.97
CA TRP A 360 -11.55 -18.92 -2.76
C TRP A 360 -11.88 -20.26 -2.12
N PHE A 361 -11.83 -20.31 -0.80
CA PHE A 361 -11.93 -21.55 -0.05
C PHE A 361 -13.12 -21.52 0.91
N ASP A 362 -13.86 -22.62 0.94
CA ASP A 362 -14.83 -22.93 2.01
C ASP A 362 -14.57 -24.35 2.53
N GLY A 363 -14.35 -24.49 3.85
CA GLY A 363 -14.03 -25.77 4.47
C GLY A 363 -12.82 -26.49 3.85
N GLY A 364 -11.86 -25.75 3.28
CA GLY A 364 -10.67 -26.30 2.62
C GLY A 364 -10.90 -26.74 1.17
N ARG A 365 -12.11 -26.61 0.65
CA ARG A 365 -12.44 -26.85 -0.78
C ARG A 365 -12.40 -25.53 -1.54
N ILE A 366 -11.90 -25.57 -2.77
CA ILE A 366 -11.98 -24.46 -3.71
C ILE A 366 -13.43 -24.35 -4.18
N THR A 367 -14.03 -23.19 -3.96
CA THR A 367 -15.39 -22.87 -4.40
C THR A 367 -15.39 -22.10 -5.71
N GLU A 368 -14.42 -21.21 -5.87
CA GLU A 368 -14.24 -20.39 -7.06
C GLU A 368 -12.75 -20.18 -7.33
N HIS A 369 -12.39 -19.90 -8.56
CA HIS A 369 -11.01 -19.62 -8.94
C HIS A 369 -10.90 -18.73 -10.19
N MET A 370 -9.75 -18.10 -10.37
CA MET A 370 -9.39 -17.37 -11.58
C MET A 370 -7.89 -17.57 -11.88
N LEU A 371 -7.56 -17.61 -13.18
CA LEU A 371 -6.21 -17.69 -13.69
C LEU A 371 -6.02 -16.68 -14.82
N TYR A 372 -4.91 -15.97 -14.76
CA TYR A 372 -4.48 -15.05 -15.81
C TYR A 372 -3.06 -15.38 -16.26
N ASP A 373 -2.83 -15.32 -17.58
CA ASP A 373 -1.52 -15.52 -18.23
C ASP A 373 -1.01 -14.14 -18.68
N HIS A 374 -0.14 -13.52 -17.92
CA HIS A 374 0.31 -12.14 -18.15
C HIS A 374 1.15 -11.97 -19.44
N GLU A 375 1.67 -13.05 -20.03
CA GLU A 375 2.27 -12.96 -21.37
C GLU A 375 1.23 -12.72 -22.46
N LYS A 376 -0.01 -13.19 -22.27
CA LYS A 376 -1.11 -13.06 -23.24
C LYS A 376 -2.13 -12.01 -22.88
N ASP A 377 -2.41 -11.87 -21.57
CA ASP A 377 -3.43 -10.99 -21.03
C ASP A 377 -2.88 -10.25 -19.78
N PRO A 378 -1.99 -9.26 -19.96
CA PRO A 378 -1.41 -8.51 -18.85
C PRO A 378 -2.44 -7.64 -18.09
N LEU A 379 -3.64 -7.45 -18.67
CA LEU A 379 -4.72 -6.65 -18.08
C LEU A 379 -5.76 -7.51 -17.35
N GLU A 380 -5.57 -8.84 -17.28
CA GLU A 380 -6.45 -9.75 -16.56
C GLU A 380 -7.92 -9.66 -17.00
N THR A 381 -8.15 -9.65 -18.33
CA THR A 381 -9.49 -9.43 -18.93
C THR A 381 -10.28 -10.71 -19.14
N VAL A 382 -9.61 -11.88 -19.14
CA VAL A 382 -10.22 -13.20 -19.37
C VAL A 382 -9.74 -14.22 -18.35
N ASN A 383 -10.67 -14.75 -17.55
CA ASN A 383 -10.36 -15.84 -16.62
C ASN A 383 -10.16 -17.17 -17.39
N GLU A 384 -8.94 -17.66 -17.41
CA GLU A 384 -8.54 -18.91 -18.08
C GLU A 384 -8.59 -20.16 -17.17
N ALA A 385 -9.10 -20.05 -15.95
CA ALA A 385 -9.11 -21.14 -14.98
C ALA A 385 -9.84 -22.40 -15.46
N ASN A 386 -10.83 -22.26 -16.34
CA ASN A 386 -11.60 -23.39 -16.91
C ASN A 386 -11.15 -23.77 -18.33
N ASN A 387 -10.13 -23.11 -18.88
CA ASN A 387 -9.60 -23.43 -20.19
C ASN A 387 -8.76 -24.72 -20.13
N PRO A 388 -9.11 -25.77 -20.94
CA PRO A 388 -8.37 -27.02 -20.94
C PRO A 388 -6.88 -26.90 -21.27
N GLU A 389 -6.47 -25.90 -22.04
CA GLU A 389 -5.07 -25.65 -22.38
C GLU A 389 -4.21 -25.34 -21.14
N TYR A 390 -4.78 -24.73 -20.11
CA TYR A 390 -4.08 -24.36 -18.87
C TYR A 390 -4.18 -25.43 -17.77
N ARG A 391 -4.78 -26.61 -18.02
CA ARG A 391 -5.01 -27.63 -17.00
C ARG A 391 -3.75 -28.07 -16.25
N VAL A 392 -2.61 -28.19 -16.94
CA VAL A 392 -1.34 -28.58 -16.32
C VAL A 392 -0.85 -27.46 -15.39
N VAL A 393 -0.84 -26.23 -15.86
CA VAL A 393 -0.47 -25.03 -15.08
C VAL A 393 -1.38 -24.89 -13.87
N MET A 394 -2.70 -24.99 -14.05
CA MET A 394 -3.69 -24.93 -12.97
C MET A 394 -3.43 -25.97 -11.88
N THR A 395 -3.13 -27.23 -12.27
CA THR A 395 -2.86 -28.30 -11.30
C THR A 395 -1.63 -28.00 -10.47
N ASP A 396 -0.58 -27.48 -11.08
CA ASP A 396 0.66 -27.13 -10.39
C ASP A 396 0.48 -25.93 -9.45
N LEU A 397 -0.12 -24.84 -9.93
CA LEU A 397 -0.36 -23.65 -9.11
C LEU A 397 -1.28 -23.95 -7.91
N GLN A 398 -2.34 -24.75 -8.11
CA GLN A 398 -3.20 -25.21 -7.03
C GLN A 398 -2.45 -26.01 -5.97
N LYS A 399 -1.56 -26.92 -6.41
CA LYS A 399 -0.72 -27.70 -5.51
C LYS A 399 0.21 -26.81 -4.69
N GLN A 400 0.91 -25.89 -5.35
CA GLN A 400 1.81 -24.95 -4.68
C GLN A 400 1.05 -24.08 -3.66
N LEU A 401 -0.09 -23.51 -4.05
CA LEU A 401 -0.91 -22.68 -3.18
C LEU A 401 -1.40 -23.46 -1.95
N LYS A 402 -1.89 -24.69 -2.13
CA LYS A 402 -2.33 -25.54 -0.99
C LYS A 402 -1.19 -25.90 -0.05
N VAL A 403 0.00 -26.19 -0.58
CA VAL A 403 1.20 -26.44 0.22
C VAL A 403 1.58 -25.20 1.01
N HIS A 404 1.59 -24.04 0.36
CA HIS A 404 1.87 -22.76 1.02
C HIS A 404 0.89 -22.48 2.17
N ILE A 405 -0.41 -22.58 1.93
CA ILE A 405 -1.44 -22.35 2.95
C ILE A 405 -1.20 -23.26 4.17
N LYS A 406 -0.99 -24.56 3.92
CA LYS A 406 -0.72 -25.53 5.01
C LYS A 406 0.52 -25.15 5.82
N GLN A 407 1.62 -24.77 5.17
CA GLN A 407 2.85 -24.38 5.84
C GLN A 407 2.68 -23.07 6.64
N ARG A 408 2.02 -22.07 6.05
CA ARG A 408 1.72 -20.81 6.70
C ARG A 408 0.89 -20.99 7.99
N GLU A 409 -0.21 -21.77 7.93
CA GLU A 409 -1.05 -22.02 9.09
C GLU A 409 -0.30 -22.82 10.18
N ALA A 410 0.54 -23.78 9.78
CA ALA A 410 1.37 -24.52 10.72
C ALA A 410 2.43 -23.64 11.41
N ARG A 411 2.99 -22.65 10.72
CA ARG A 411 3.90 -21.65 11.32
C ARG A 411 3.14 -20.71 12.25
N ALA A 412 1.99 -20.20 11.81
CA ALA A 412 1.17 -19.29 12.59
C ALA A 412 0.68 -19.91 13.93
N ALA A 413 0.46 -21.22 13.96
CA ALA A 413 0.06 -21.94 15.18
C ALA A 413 1.19 -22.13 16.21
N ARG A 414 2.45 -21.81 15.86
CA ARG A 414 3.63 -21.95 16.73
C ARG A 414 4.08 -20.62 17.36
N LEU A 415 3.55 -19.52 16.88
CA LEU A 415 3.77 -18.15 17.36
C LEU A 415 2.60 -17.70 18.25
#